data_b9fad50d59eace9df8979980e8c465ad
#
_entry.id   b9fad50d59eace9df8979980e8c465ad
#
_cell.length_a   1.000
_cell.length_b   1.000
_cell.length_c   1.000
_cell.angle_alpha   90.00
_cell.angle_beta   90.00
_cell.angle_gamma   90.00
#
_symmetry.space_group_name_H-M   'P 1'
#
loop_
_entity.id
_entity.type
_entity.pdbx_description
1 polymer ?
#
loop_
_entity_poly.entity_id
_entity_poly.type
_entity_poly.pdbx_seq_one_letter_code
_entity_poly.pdbx_strand_id
1 'polypeptide(L)'
;MVPTYTVASSIDYLLRYAREARWDVVGRAMQVLEAGFVKKMNDDGWHTLLAAGVDRNILVYDGDAADGQFTKRLISLMKTVMRRNAGGNSGSLSRGKLTDLYLSPEALEDIRNWGVDQVDETTRREIYQAGDDASAITRIFGVNLHDMDEMGENQEYQKFFSNQLAAS
;
A
#
# COMPACT_ATOMS: atom_id res chain seq x y z
N MET A 1 3.34 26.98 6.09
CA MET A 1 3.53 26.41 7.45
C MET A 1 2.78 25.09 7.45
N VAL A 2 3.45 24.00 7.72
CA VAL A 2 2.78 22.68 7.81
C VAL A 2 2.16 22.61 9.22
N PRO A 3 0.84 22.38 9.34
CA PRO A 3 0.22 22.22 10.65
C PRO A 3 0.78 20.96 11.33
N THR A 4 1.16 21.08 12.57
CA THR A 4 1.60 19.97 13.40
C THR A 4 0.49 19.61 14.39
N TYR A 5 0.35 18.35 14.68
CA TYR A 5 -0.60 17.86 15.67
C TYR A 5 0.10 16.90 16.65
N THR A 6 -0.49 16.75 17.82
CA THR A 6 0.04 15.88 18.86
C THR A 6 -0.80 14.61 18.93
N VAL A 7 -0.14 13.47 18.84
CA VAL A 7 -0.75 12.16 19.10
C VAL A 7 -0.47 11.81 20.56
N ALA A 8 -1.50 11.58 21.33
CA ALA A 8 -1.39 11.12 22.71
C ALA A 8 -2.30 9.93 22.95
N SER A 9 -1.83 8.98 23.73
CA SER A 9 -2.61 7.82 24.15
C SER A 9 -2.36 7.54 25.62
N SER A 10 -3.37 7.06 26.33
CA SER A 10 -3.29 6.69 27.74
C SER A 10 -3.91 5.33 27.95
N ILE A 11 -3.38 4.59 28.93
CA ILE A 11 -3.95 3.33 29.38
C ILE A 11 -4.27 3.47 30.86
N ASP A 12 -5.54 3.28 31.20
CA ASP A 12 -6.01 3.27 32.56
C ASP A 12 -6.21 1.82 33.03
N TYR A 13 -5.66 1.48 34.19
CA TYR A 13 -5.86 0.19 34.81
C TYR A 13 -6.00 0.30 36.32
N LEU A 14 -6.77 -0.63 36.89
CA LEU A 14 -6.92 -0.68 38.34
C LEU A 14 -5.62 -1.23 38.97
N LEU A 15 -5.08 -0.51 39.95
CA LEU A 15 -3.85 -0.86 40.65
C LEU A 15 -3.88 -2.28 41.25
N ARG A 16 -5.07 -2.75 41.60
CA ARG A 16 -5.31 -4.11 42.08
C ARG A 16 -4.86 -5.17 41.07
N TYR A 17 -5.18 -4.98 39.77
CA TYR A 17 -4.75 -5.91 38.72
C TYR A 17 -3.27 -5.94 38.54
N ALA A 18 -2.59 -4.80 38.64
CA ALA A 18 -1.14 -4.73 38.54
C ALA A 18 -0.42 -5.48 39.70
N ARG A 19 -1.06 -5.51 40.90
CA ARG A 19 -0.48 -6.20 42.09
C ARG A 19 -0.81 -7.68 42.14
N GLU A 20 -1.98 -8.09 41.68
CA GLU A 20 -2.50 -9.47 41.81
C GLU A 20 -2.24 -10.30 40.52
N ALA A 21 -1.93 -9.67 39.40
CA ALA A 21 -1.69 -10.38 38.16
C ALA A 21 -0.37 -11.17 38.18
N ARG A 22 -0.48 -12.44 37.79
CA ARG A 22 0.69 -13.33 37.63
C ARG A 22 1.53 -13.02 36.39
N TRP A 23 1.11 -12.11 35.58
CA TRP A 23 1.72 -11.73 34.31
C TRP A 23 1.98 -10.22 34.28
N ASP A 24 2.93 -9.81 33.47
CA ASP A 24 3.25 -8.40 33.30
C ASP A 24 2.18 -7.69 32.47
N VAL A 25 1.09 -7.30 33.15
CA VAL A 25 0.00 -6.53 32.55
C VAL A 25 0.46 -5.17 32.06
N VAL A 26 1.39 -4.55 32.78
CA VAL A 26 1.89 -3.20 32.43
C VAL A 26 2.77 -3.29 31.20
N GLY A 27 3.69 -4.26 31.13
CA GLY A 27 4.53 -4.47 29.96
C GLY A 27 3.72 -4.80 28.71
N ARG A 28 2.68 -5.63 28.85
CA ARG A 28 1.77 -5.91 27.72
C ARG A 28 0.98 -4.69 27.29
N ALA A 29 0.49 -3.90 28.21
CA ALA A 29 -0.20 -2.65 27.91
C ALA A 29 0.69 -1.65 27.17
N MET A 30 1.96 -1.53 27.57
CA MET A 30 2.95 -0.69 26.89
C MET A 30 3.22 -1.16 25.47
N GLN A 31 3.36 -2.47 25.22
CA GLN A 31 3.53 -3.02 23.87
C GLN A 31 2.33 -2.72 22.96
N VAL A 32 1.11 -2.86 23.48
CA VAL A 32 -0.11 -2.54 22.72
C VAL A 32 -0.18 -1.05 22.38
N LEU A 33 0.21 -0.19 23.32
CA LEU A 33 0.24 1.25 23.14
C LEU A 33 1.27 1.64 22.07
N GLU A 34 2.47 1.07 22.12
CA GLU A 34 3.53 1.29 21.13
C GLU A 34 3.08 0.85 19.73
N ALA A 35 2.50 -0.35 19.60
CA ALA A 35 1.96 -0.85 18.34
C ALA A 35 0.85 0.05 17.81
N GLY A 36 -0.05 0.52 18.66
CA GLY A 36 -1.11 1.47 18.29
C GLY A 36 -0.56 2.81 17.82
N PHE A 37 0.52 3.29 18.42
CA PHE A 37 1.18 4.54 18.03
C PHE A 37 1.83 4.41 16.65
N VAL A 38 2.56 3.31 16.40
CA VAL A 38 3.15 3.02 15.09
C VAL A 38 2.08 2.91 14.01
N LYS A 39 1.00 2.17 14.30
CA LYS A 39 -0.14 2.07 13.38
C LYS A 39 -0.69 3.45 13.04
N LYS A 40 -0.99 4.27 14.04
CA LYS A 40 -1.52 5.62 13.83
C LYS A 40 -0.61 6.49 12.97
N MET A 41 0.70 6.44 13.18
CA MET A 41 1.66 7.17 12.35
C MET A 41 1.64 6.70 10.89
N ASN A 42 1.55 5.39 10.67
CA ASN A 42 1.46 4.82 9.33
C ASN A 42 0.15 5.24 8.63
N ASP A 43 -0.98 5.15 9.33
CA ASP A 43 -2.29 5.53 8.80
C ASP A 43 -2.32 7.02 8.40
N ASP A 44 -1.80 7.89 9.25
CA ASP A 44 -1.73 9.33 8.95
C ASP A 44 -0.81 9.61 7.74
N GLY A 45 0.29 8.88 7.60
CA GLY A 45 1.17 8.95 6.43
C GLY A 45 0.46 8.54 5.15
N TRP A 46 -0.21 7.40 5.15
CA TRP A 46 -0.94 6.89 4.00
C TRP A 46 -2.14 7.78 3.63
N HIS A 47 -2.94 8.21 4.60
CA HIS A 47 -4.05 9.13 4.36
C HIS A 47 -3.57 10.45 3.73
N THR A 48 -2.46 10.99 4.21
CA THR A 48 -1.88 12.21 3.64
C THR A 48 -1.42 11.98 2.20
N LEU A 49 -0.80 10.84 1.91
CA LEU A 49 -0.32 10.50 0.58
C LEU A 49 -1.48 10.29 -0.40
N LEU A 50 -2.51 9.57 0.00
CA LEU A 50 -3.70 9.33 -0.81
C LEU A 50 -4.46 10.64 -1.07
N ALA A 51 -4.66 11.48 -0.06
CA ALA A 51 -5.28 12.79 -0.22
C ALA A 51 -4.49 13.70 -1.17
N ALA A 52 -3.16 13.71 -1.06
CA ALA A 52 -2.31 14.47 -1.98
C ALA A 52 -2.37 13.94 -3.42
N GLY A 53 -2.53 12.64 -3.60
CA GLY A 53 -2.73 12.00 -4.91
C GLY A 53 -4.01 12.48 -5.60
N VAL A 54 -5.12 12.53 -4.87
CA VAL A 54 -6.40 13.06 -5.35
C VAL A 54 -6.31 14.54 -5.65
N ASP A 55 -5.79 15.34 -4.70
CA ASP A 55 -5.66 16.81 -4.82
C ASP A 55 -4.84 17.22 -6.06
N ARG A 56 -3.82 16.46 -6.39
CA ARG A 56 -2.95 16.69 -7.57
C ARG A 56 -3.45 16.02 -8.84
N ASN A 57 -4.57 15.33 -8.78
CA ASN A 57 -5.12 14.53 -9.88
C ASN A 57 -4.07 13.56 -10.49
N ILE A 58 -3.26 12.95 -9.62
CA ILE A 58 -2.24 11.97 -10.01
C ILE A 58 -2.91 10.59 -10.00
N LEU A 59 -3.80 10.40 -10.96
CA LEU A 59 -4.52 9.14 -11.16
C LEU A 59 -4.14 8.58 -12.53
N VAL A 60 -3.87 7.28 -12.58
CA VAL A 60 -3.65 6.55 -13.82
C VAL A 60 -4.85 5.66 -14.04
N TYR A 61 -5.51 5.86 -15.16
CA TYR A 61 -6.74 5.17 -15.51
C TYR A 61 -6.55 4.43 -16.84
N ASP A 62 -7.05 3.21 -16.93
CA ASP A 62 -7.14 2.42 -18.15
C ASP A 62 -8.61 2.27 -18.57
N GLY A 63 -9.05 3.07 -19.54
CA GLY A 63 -10.44 3.08 -20.00
C GLY A 63 -10.87 1.80 -20.73
N ASP A 64 -9.93 0.95 -21.11
CA ASP A 64 -10.19 -0.32 -21.78
C ASP A 64 -10.27 -1.51 -20.80
N ALA A 65 -9.91 -1.29 -19.53
CA ALA A 65 -10.02 -2.32 -18.50
C ALA A 65 -11.46 -2.43 -17.99
N ALA A 66 -11.88 -3.65 -17.65
CA ALA A 66 -13.12 -3.82 -16.91
C ALA A 66 -12.99 -3.18 -15.51
N ASP A 67 -14.11 -2.67 -14.99
CA ASP A 67 -14.14 -2.05 -13.68
C ASP A 67 -13.61 -3.01 -12.60
N GLY A 68 -12.67 -2.55 -11.79
CA GLY A 68 -12.07 -3.33 -10.72
C GLY A 68 -10.97 -4.30 -11.14
N GLN A 69 -10.58 -4.37 -12.41
CA GLN A 69 -9.50 -5.25 -12.85
C GLN A 69 -8.15 -4.53 -12.91
N PHE A 70 -7.13 -5.19 -12.35
CA PHE A 70 -5.74 -4.76 -12.48
C PHE A 70 -5.09 -5.39 -13.71
N THR A 71 -4.68 -4.56 -14.68
CA THR A 71 -4.16 -5.01 -15.96
C THR A 71 -2.66 -4.75 -16.12
N LYS A 72 -1.99 -5.57 -16.94
CA LYS A 72 -0.59 -5.33 -17.37
C LYS A 72 -0.40 -3.94 -17.96
N ARG A 73 -1.41 -3.42 -18.67
CA ARG A 73 -1.40 -2.10 -19.28
C ARG A 73 -1.30 -0.99 -18.23
N LEU A 74 -1.94 -1.13 -17.07
CA LEU A 74 -1.84 -0.18 -15.97
C LEU A 74 -0.39 -0.01 -15.49
N ILE A 75 0.37 -1.10 -15.34
CA ILE A 75 1.80 -1.01 -14.98
C ILE A 75 2.59 -0.24 -16.04
N SER A 76 2.32 -0.51 -17.30
CA SER A 76 2.98 0.18 -18.42
C SER A 76 2.63 1.67 -18.45
N LEU A 77 1.37 2.03 -18.23
CA LEU A 77 0.90 3.41 -18.14
C LEU A 77 1.56 4.14 -16.97
N MET A 78 1.58 3.54 -15.79
CA MET A 78 2.24 4.11 -14.60
C MET A 78 3.72 4.37 -14.86
N LYS A 79 4.45 3.43 -15.47
CA LYS A 79 5.85 3.63 -15.87
C LYS A 79 6.02 4.82 -16.83
N THR A 80 5.12 4.95 -17.79
CA THR A 80 5.16 6.03 -18.77
C THR A 80 4.87 7.39 -18.14
N VAL A 81 3.84 7.46 -17.30
CA VAL A 81 3.46 8.68 -16.58
C VAL A 81 4.57 9.12 -15.64
N MET A 82 5.15 8.20 -14.86
CA MET A 82 6.26 8.52 -13.98
C MET A 82 7.49 9.04 -14.74
N ARG A 83 7.83 8.44 -15.86
CA ARG A 83 8.94 8.93 -16.71
C ARG A 83 8.67 10.33 -17.25
N ARG A 84 7.45 10.61 -17.69
CA ARG A 84 7.09 11.96 -18.20
C ARG A 84 7.16 13.01 -17.10
N ASN A 85 6.65 12.69 -15.92
CA ASN A 85 6.58 13.63 -14.78
C ASN A 85 7.93 13.85 -14.09
N ALA A 86 8.92 13.00 -14.34
CA ALA A 86 10.25 13.12 -13.74
C ALA A 86 11.16 14.21 -14.35
N GLY A 87 10.64 15.02 -15.25
CA GLY A 87 11.37 16.17 -15.81
C GLY A 87 12.40 15.84 -16.89
N GLY A 88 12.21 14.80 -17.66
CA GLY A 88 12.97 14.54 -18.89
C GLY A 88 14.44 14.15 -18.63
N ASN A 89 15.37 14.87 -19.22
CA ASN A 89 16.81 14.62 -19.27
C ASN A 89 17.58 14.68 -17.92
N SER A 90 17.00 14.30 -16.82
CA SER A 90 17.75 14.27 -15.57
C SER A 90 18.76 13.12 -15.60
N GLY A 91 20.03 13.42 -15.38
CA GLY A 91 21.12 12.45 -15.35
C GLY A 91 21.06 11.40 -14.22
N SER A 92 19.97 11.33 -13.48
CA SER A 92 19.75 10.31 -12.47
C SER A 92 19.05 9.08 -13.08
N LEU A 93 19.73 7.95 -13.06
CA LEU A 93 19.26 6.67 -13.59
C LEU A 93 18.00 6.13 -12.87
N SER A 94 17.73 6.59 -11.65
CA SER A 94 16.57 6.16 -10.84
C SER A 94 15.36 7.10 -10.94
N ARG A 95 15.53 8.32 -11.46
CA ARG A 95 14.48 9.33 -11.51
C ARG A 95 13.40 8.94 -12.51
N GLY A 96 12.15 8.94 -12.06
CA GLY A 96 11.00 8.59 -12.88
C GLY A 96 10.87 7.10 -13.21
N LYS A 97 11.53 6.23 -12.45
CA LYS A 97 11.32 4.79 -12.55
C LYS A 97 10.28 4.37 -11.52
N LEU A 98 9.36 3.54 -11.95
CA LEU A 98 8.49 2.79 -11.04
C LEU A 98 9.33 1.63 -10.49
N THR A 99 9.68 1.69 -9.22
CA THR A 99 10.49 0.68 -8.53
C THR A 99 9.67 -0.17 -7.60
N ASP A 100 8.67 0.44 -6.96
CA ASP A 100 7.85 -0.18 -5.94
C ASP A 100 6.37 0.12 -6.22
N LEU A 101 5.51 -0.87 -6.00
CA LEU A 101 4.09 -0.78 -6.21
C LEU A 101 3.38 -1.45 -5.02
N TYR A 102 2.55 -0.67 -4.35
CA TYR A 102 1.68 -1.15 -3.27
C TYR A 102 0.34 -1.55 -3.88
N LEU A 103 -0.10 -2.76 -3.60
CA LEU A 103 -1.27 -3.37 -4.21
C LEU A 103 -2.23 -3.88 -3.16
N SER A 104 -3.51 -3.85 -3.50
CA SER A 104 -4.52 -4.57 -2.75
C SER A 104 -4.43 -6.08 -2.98
N PRO A 105 -4.95 -6.91 -2.07
CA PRO A 105 -5.02 -8.36 -2.26
C PRO A 105 -5.74 -8.76 -3.55
N GLU A 106 -6.79 -8.03 -3.95
CA GLU A 106 -7.54 -8.28 -5.18
C GLU A 106 -6.69 -8.02 -6.43
N ALA A 107 -5.90 -6.95 -6.43
CA ALA A 107 -5.00 -6.66 -7.54
C ALA A 107 -3.88 -7.71 -7.67
N LEU A 108 -3.44 -8.29 -6.56
CA LEU A 108 -2.51 -9.42 -6.56
C LEU A 108 -3.16 -10.70 -7.10
N GLU A 109 -4.44 -10.92 -6.81
CA GLU A 109 -5.21 -12.03 -7.38
C GLU A 109 -5.34 -11.89 -8.89
N ASP A 110 -5.62 -10.70 -9.39
CA ASP A 110 -5.64 -10.43 -10.83
C ASP A 110 -4.30 -10.77 -11.50
N ILE A 111 -3.18 -10.39 -10.87
CA ILE A 111 -1.84 -10.73 -11.37
C ILE A 111 -1.64 -12.26 -11.45
N ARG A 112 -2.12 -13.01 -10.46
CA ARG A 112 -2.04 -14.48 -10.49
C ARG A 112 -2.87 -15.11 -11.60
N ASN A 113 -3.97 -14.46 -11.97
CA ASN A 113 -4.88 -14.92 -13.01
C ASN A 113 -4.42 -14.53 -14.43
N TRP A 114 -3.35 -13.74 -14.58
CA TRP A 114 -2.83 -13.40 -15.90
C TRP A 114 -2.39 -14.64 -16.68
N GLY A 115 -2.90 -14.75 -17.92
CA GLY A 115 -2.61 -15.86 -18.81
C GLY A 115 -1.20 -15.82 -19.39
N VAL A 116 -0.84 -16.89 -20.10
CA VAL A 116 0.47 -17.06 -20.78
C VAL A 116 0.71 -16.00 -21.85
N ASP A 117 -0.36 -15.46 -22.43
CA ASP A 117 -0.35 -14.38 -23.41
C ASP A 117 -0.01 -13.00 -22.79
N GLN A 118 -0.21 -12.86 -21.49
CA GLN A 118 0.02 -11.61 -20.77
C GLN A 118 1.38 -11.58 -20.07
N VAL A 119 1.89 -12.72 -19.66
CA VAL A 119 3.14 -12.86 -18.90
C VAL A 119 4.00 -13.93 -19.54
N ASP A 120 5.28 -13.62 -19.79
CA ASP A 120 6.22 -14.61 -20.32
C ASP A 120 6.45 -15.77 -19.33
N GLU A 121 6.88 -16.92 -19.84
CA GLU A 121 7.05 -18.13 -19.03
C GLU A 121 8.02 -17.93 -17.86
N THR A 122 9.05 -17.11 -18.04
CA THR A 122 10.04 -16.82 -17.00
C THR A 122 9.41 -16.04 -15.84
N THR A 123 8.69 -14.97 -16.14
CA THR A 123 7.99 -14.14 -15.13
C THR A 123 6.90 -14.96 -14.45
N ARG A 124 6.19 -15.81 -15.19
CA ARG A 124 5.20 -16.71 -14.63
C ARG A 124 5.82 -17.72 -13.66
N ARG A 125 6.99 -18.25 -14.00
CA ARG A 125 7.74 -19.18 -13.14
C ARG A 125 8.21 -18.47 -11.85
N GLU A 126 8.65 -17.22 -11.93
CA GLU A 126 8.98 -16.41 -10.76
C GLU A 126 7.75 -16.19 -9.85
N ILE A 127 6.58 -15.91 -10.44
CA ILE A 127 5.33 -15.75 -9.71
C ILE A 127 4.93 -17.04 -8.96
N TYR A 128 5.09 -18.21 -9.60
CA TYR A 128 4.68 -19.48 -9.02
C TYR A 128 5.75 -20.16 -8.15
N GLN A 129 7.03 -19.86 -8.33
CA GLN A 129 8.11 -20.40 -7.49
C GLN A 129 8.18 -19.79 -6.10
N ALA A 130 7.48 -18.71 -5.90
CA ALA A 130 7.44 -18.01 -4.63
C ALA A 130 6.73 -18.80 -3.50
N GLY A 131 6.19 -19.99 -3.76
CA GLY A 131 5.61 -20.87 -2.76
C GLY A 131 4.16 -20.55 -2.40
N ASP A 132 3.61 -21.28 -1.42
CA ASP A 132 2.22 -21.15 -0.96
C ASP A 132 1.93 -19.81 -0.23
N ASP A 133 2.95 -19.01 0.02
CA ASP A 133 2.77 -17.70 0.62
C ASP A 133 2.29 -16.68 -0.42
N ALA A 134 1.08 -16.18 -0.22
CA ALA A 134 0.47 -15.15 -1.07
C ALA A 134 1.29 -13.85 -1.16
N SER A 135 2.15 -13.61 -0.17
CA SER A 135 3.10 -12.50 -0.10
C SER A 135 4.33 -12.65 -1.01
N ALA A 136 4.43 -13.74 -1.71
CA ALA A 136 5.67 -14.15 -2.39
C ALA A 136 5.77 -13.71 -3.85
N ILE A 137 4.80 -13.00 -4.42
CA ILE A 137 5.00 -12.30 -5.70
C ILE A 137 5.77 -11.01 -5.38
N THR A 138 7.10 -11.14 -5.36
CA THR A 138 7.96 -10.03 -4.93
C THR A 138 8.28 -9.06 -6.06
N ARG A 139 8.22 -9.50 -7.34
CA ARG A 139 8.65 -8.66 -8.45
C ARG A 139 7.98 -9.03 -9.76
N ILE A 140 7.50 -8.03 -10.50
CA ILE A 140 6.97 -8.19 -11.86
C ILE A 140 7.45 -7.03 -12.75
N PHE A 141 7.89 -7.33 -13.99
CA PHE A 141 8.40 -6.34 -14.94
C PHE A 141 9.42 -5.35 -14.35
N GLY A 142 10.25 -5.81 -13.40
CA GLY A 142 11.25 -4.98 -12.74
C GLY A 142 10.69 -4.05 -11.66
N VAL A 143 9.43 -4.24 -11.23
CA VAL A 143 8.78 -3.52 -10.14
C VAL A 143 8.61 -4.45 -8.94
N ASN A 144 9.01 -3.98 -7.76
CA ASN A 144 8.76 -4.71 -6.52
C ASN A 144 7.28 -4.54 -6.14
N LEU A 145 6.65 -5.62 -5.74
CA LEU A 145 5.26 -5.62 -5.31
C LEU A 145 5.19 -5.72 -3.79
N HIS A 146 4.37 -4.89 -3.19
CA HIS A 146 4.11 -4.87 -1.76
C HIS A 146 2.61 -5.07 -1.55
N ASP A 147 2.28 -6.13 -0.81
CA ASP A 147 0.91 -6.39 -0.39
C ASP A 147 0.50 -5.42 0.72
N MET A 148 -0.73 -4.91 0.63
CA MET A 148 -1.29 -3.99 1.60
C MET A 148 -2.78 -4.29 1.79
N ASP A 149 -3.07 -5.04 2.84
CA ASP A 149 -4.44 -5.49 3.17
C ASP A 149 -5.41 -4.31 3.34
N GLU A 150 -4.93 -3.20 3.91
CA GLU A 150 -5.74 -2.01 4.15
C GLU A 150 -6.18 -1.29 2.86
N MET A 151 -5.59 -1.62 1.72
CA MET A 151 -6.04 -1.18 0.39
C MET A 151 -7.10 -2.08 -0.22
N GLY A 152 -7.38 -3.23 0.38
CA GLY A 152 -8.36 -4.20 -0.07
C GLY A 152 -9.78 -3.62 -0.16
N GLU A 153 -10.64 -4.32 -0.88
CA GLU A 153 -12.02 -3.92 -1.08
C GLU A 153 -12.75 -3.73 0.26
N ASN A 154 -13.39 -2.57 0.42
CA ASN A 154 -14.06 -2.16 1.66
C ASN A 154 -13.16 -2.00 2.89
N GLN A 155 -11.84 -1.99 2.73
CA GLN A 155 -10.89 -1.71 3.79
C GLN A 155 -10.67 -0.20 4.02
N GLU A 156 -9.88 0.14 5.01
CA GLU A 156 -9.74 1.51 5.52
C GLU A 156 -9.26 2.51 4.47
N TYR A 157 -8.17 2.18 3.76
CA TYR A 157 -7.57 3.11 2.80
C TYR A 157 -8.39 3.24 1.53
N GLN A 158 -9.02 2.17 1.07
CA GLN A 158 -9.92 2.23 -0.07
C GLN A 158 -11.12 3.15 0.21
N LYS A 159 -11.75 3.01 1.37
CA LYS A 159 -12.87 3.88 1.78
C LYS A 159 -12.44 5.34 1.89
N PHE A 160 -11.27 5.57 2.50
CA PHE A 160 -10.73 6.92 2.61
C PHE A 160 -10.50 7.53 1.23
N PHE A 161 -9.83 6.81 0.33
CA PHE A 161 -9.53 7.26 -1.04
C PHE A 161 -10.80 7.54 -1.84
N SER A 162 -11.78 6.63 -1.78
CA SER A 162 -13.08 6.79 -2.46
C SER A 162 -13.84 8.01 -1.95
N ASN A 163 -13.82 8.27 -0.64
CA ASN A 163 -14.44 9.46 -0.06
C ASN A 163 -13.74 10.75 -0.49
N GLN A 164 -12.42 10.75 -0.60
CA GLN A 164 -11.66 11.90 -1.11
C GLN A 164 -11.98 12.18 -2.58
N LEU A 165 -12.07 11.14 -3.41
CA LEU A 165 -12.46 11.29 -4.83
C LEU A 165 -13.87 11.85 -4.99
N ALA A 166 -14.81 11.44 -4.13
CA ALA A 166 -16.18 11.93 -4.18
C ALA A 166 -16.31 13.39 -3.71
N ALA A 167 -15.34 13.88 -2.93
CA ALA A 167 -15.32 15.25 -2.40
C ALA A 167 -14.55 16.25 -3.30
N SER A 168 -13.77 15.77 -4.26
CA SER A 168 -12.98 16.57 -5.20
C SER A 168 -13.76 16.91 -6.47
#